data_26476db2ae0290f3883087ae645fa58d
#
_entry.id   26476db2ae0290f3883087ae645fa58d
#
_cell.length_a   1.000
_cell.length_b   1.000
_cell.length_c   1.000
_cell.angle_alpha   90.00
_cell.angle_beta   90.00
_cell.angle_gamma   90.00
#
_symmetry.space_group_name_H-M   'P 1'
#
loop_
_entity.id
_entity.type
_entity.pdbx_description
1 polymer ?
#
loop_
_entity_poly.entity_id
_entity_poly.type
_entity_poly.pdbx_seq_one_letter_code
_entity_poly.pdbx_strand_id
1 'polypeptide(L)'
;MSDIDYNDNKQQEPQPTSQFAPKAELQQKPTLSFWQIWNVSFGFLGVQFGFALQNANVSRILSDLGADLHSLSLFWLVAPIMGLLIQPFVGAASDRTWNRFGRRIPYLLIGATAAALGMMLMPNAPLMVTLMPPILFGAVMLALMDASFNVAFQPFRALVSDMVPNEQRNIGYSVQSFLINIGAVIGSILPFVLTNVVGLENTSTEGEIAPSVVWAFYIGATVLLGSVLWTSFTTKEYQPGEYGLPVLDDVEKTTNTASMASRLVNFFGLIKSMPTTMKQLAVVQFFSWFALFILWVYTMPALAQHIWGIDEKWFDSDYLAQIEQVPAAILAAKGTAGDWVGILFAGYSLFAAIFSIFLSKLATRFGRKPIYALALFAGAVGYISMYFLQNPVLTTVNFGVGQIEVPQGAVNLLIPMIGVGMSWAAILAMPYAILAGTLPVKQTGVYMGIFNFTIAAPQILSGVLTGWVLTTFFNNQAIYIIMLAGVSMLLATAAVYLVKDTPNQ
;
A
#
# COMPACT_ATOMS: atom_id res chain seq x y z
N MET A 1 53.70 -10.60 -81.08
CA MET A 1 53.63 -9.17 -81.31
C MET A 1 52.26 -8.75 -80.87
N SER A 2 52.06 -8.06 -79.83
CA SER A 2 52.74 -7.34 -78.76
C SER A 2 51.79 -7.31 -77.60
N ASP A 3 52.35 -7.53 -76.49
CA ASP A 3 51.67 -7.50 -75.14
C ASP A 3 51.11 -6.12 -74.84
N ILE A 4 49.89 -6.09 -74.27
CA ILE A 4 49.34 -4.90 -73.63
C ILE A 4 49.07 -5.32 -72.20
N ASP A 5 49.92 -4.83 -71.27
CA ASP A 5 49.81 -4.90 -69.84
C ASP A 5 48.55 -4.15 -69.38
N TYR A 6 47.63 -4.86 -68.65
CA TYR A 6 46.52 -4.24 -68.01
C TYR A 6 46.84 -4.12 -66.50
N ASN A 7 47.18 -2.89 -66.10
CA ASN A 7 47.55 -2.51 -64.77
C ASN A 7 46.26 -2.40 -63.89
N ASP A 8 46.02 -3.40 -63.08
CA ASP A 8 44.86 -3.53 -62.22
C ASP A 8 45.07 -2.68 -60.94
N ASN A 9 44.68 -1.41 -60.98
CA ASN A 9 44.67 -0.51 -59.86
C ASN A 9 43.45 -0.81 -58.95
N LYS A 10 43.56 -1.81 -58.07
CA LYS A 10 42.60 -2.02 -57.00
C LYS A 10 42.76 -0.91 -55.99
N GLN A 11 41.85 0.07 -56.07
CA GLN A 11 41.59 0.99 -54.98
C GLN A 11 41.14 0.19 -53.72
N GLN A 12 41.97 0.20 -52.68
CA GLN A 12 41.61 -0.28 -51.36
C GLN A 12 40.55 0.64 -50.78
N GLU A 13 39.30 0.17 -50.72
CA GLU A 13 38.26 0.80 -49.88
C GLU A 13 38.74 0.87 -48.42
N PRO A 14 38.62 2.03 -47.76
CA PRO A 14 38.94 2.12 -46.34
C PRO A 14 37.93 1.28 -45.55
N GLN A 15 38.38 0.20 -44.93
CA GLN A 15 37.59 -0.54 -43.94
C GLN A 15 37.12 0.42 -42.84
N PRO A 16 35.82 0.42 -42.47
CA PRO A 16 35.36 1.18 -41.34
C PRO A 16 35.98 0.59 -40.05
N THR A 17 36.98 1.23 -39.53
CA THR A 17 37.46 0.99 -38.18
C THR A 17 36.35 1.35 -37.21
N SER A 18 35.48 0.36 -36.91
CA SER A 18 34.60 0.44 -35.75
C SER A 18 35.47 0.38 -34.50
N GLN A 19 35.95 1.53 -34.08
CA GLN A 19 36.41 1.73 -32.71
C GLN A 19 35.17 1.59 -31.78
N PHE A 20 34.73 0.36 -31.55
CA PHE A 20 34.00 0.08 -30.35
C PHE A 20 34.99 0.30 -29.20
N ALA A 21 34.86 1.43 -28.53
CA ALA A 21 35.50 1.61 -27.23
C ALA A 21 35.18 0.35 -26.40
N PRO A 22 36.16 -0.26 -25.70
CA PRO A 22 35.91 -1.42 -24.87
C PRO A 22 34.76 -1.07 -23.95
N LYS A 23 33.67 -1.87 -23.98
CA LYS A 23 32.63 -1.79 -22.96
C LYS A 23 33.37 -1.86 -21.62
N ALA A 24 33.41 -0.75 -20.88
CA ALA A 24 33.93 -0.75 -19.54
C ALA A 24 33.26 -1.93 -18.84
N GLU A 25 34.04 -2.89 -18.36
CA GLU A 25 33.52 -4.01 -17.58
C GLU A 25 32.71 -3.40 -16.45
N LEU A 26 31.38 -3.59 -16.50
CA LEU A 26 30.49 -3.10 -15.48
C LEU A 26 30.95 -3.75 -14.18
N GLN A 27 31.57 -2.96 -13.31
CA GLN A 27 32.01 -3.43 -11.99
C GLN A 27 30.81 -4.08 -11.30
N GLN A 28 30.98 -5.33 -10.86
CA GLN A 28 29.93 -6.01 -10.12
C GLN A 28 29.77 -5.37 -8.75
N LYS A 29 28.52 -5.21 -8.31
CA LYS A 29 28.23 -4.70 -6.96
C LYS A 29 28.87 -5.62 -5.93
N PRO A 30 29.49 -5.08 -4.84
CA PRO A 30 30.04 -5.89 -3.79
C PRO A 30 28.94 -6.71 -3.09
N THR A 31 29.26 -7.91 -2.67
CA THR A 31 28.37 -8.74 -1.86
C THR A 31 28.13 -8.07 -0.51
N LEU A 32 26.87 -7.96 -0.10
CA LEU A 32 26.48 -7.38 1.17
C LEU A 32 26.31 -8.46 2.23
N SER A 33 26.71 -8.16 3.47
CA SER A 33 26.38 -9.02 4.61
C SER A 33 24.87 -8.96 4.90
N PHE A 34 24.35 -9.96 5.63
CA PHE A 34 22.95 -9.98 6.07
C PHE A 34 22.56 -8.69 6.81
N TRP A 35 23.40 -8.18 7.69
CA TRP A 35 23.14 -6.97 8.45
C TRP A 35 23.15 -5.71 7.59
N GLN A 36 23.95 -5.63 6.53
CA GLN A 36 23.89 -4.54 5.57
C GLN A 36 22.56 -4.55 4.79
N ILE A 37 22.11 -5.73 4.33
CA ILE A 37 20.80 -5.89 3.68
C ILE A 37 19.66 -5.52 4.64
N TRP A 38 19.76 -5.93 5.91
CA TRP A 38 18.82 -5.56 6.97
C TRP A 38 18.76 -4.04 7.14
N ASN A 39 19.90 -3.38 7.31
CA ASN A 39 19.98 -1.93 7.52
C ASN A 39 19.40 -1.14 6.34
N VAL A 40 19.71 -1.54 5.09
CA VAL A 40 19.15 -0.94 3.88
C VAL A 40 17.62 -1.05 3.86
N SER A 41 17.05 -2.12 4.41
CA SER A 41 15.62 -2.40 4.38
C SER A 41 14.87 -1.96 5.63
N PHE A 42 15.56 -1.61 6.73
CA PHE A 42 14.96 -1.45 8.06
C PHE A 42 13.90 -0.35 8.13
N GLY A 43 14.06 0.75 7.39
CA GLY A 43 13.07 1.83 7.36
C GLY A 43 11.71 1.40 6.77
N PHE A 44 11.62 0.29 6.02
CA PHE A 44 10.33 -0.25 5.59
C PHE A 44 9.44 -0.67 6.76
N LEU A 45 10.05 -1.14 7.85
CA LEU A 45 9.30 -1.46 9.08
C LEU A 45 8.51 -0.25 9.54
N GLY A 46 9.15 0.92 9.66
CA GLY A 46 8.47 2.13 10.13
C GLY A 46 7.46 2.69 9.14
N VAL A 47 7.78 2.68 7.84
CA VAL A 47 6.82 3.13 6.80
C VAL A 47 5.57 2.27 6.83
N GLN A 48 5.73 0.94 6.91
CA GLN A 48 4.59 0.03 6.93
C GLN A 48 3.84 0.06 8.27
N PHE A 49 4.54 0.32 9.37
CA PHE A 49 3.94 0.57 10.67
C PHE A 49 2.98 1.77 10.60
N GLY A 50 3.43 2.89 10.00
CA GLY A 50 2.59 4.09 9.81
C GLY A 50 1.38 3.81 8.92
N PHE A 51 1.55 3.12 7.78
CA PHE A 51 0.44 2.72 6.91
C PHE A 51 -0.58 1.82 7.61
N ALA A 52 -0.11 0.83 8.37
CA ALA A 52 -1.00 -0.11 9.06
C ALA A 52 -1.79 0.59 10.17
N LEU A 53 -1.14 1.47 10.92
CA LEU A 53 -1.78 2.29 11.94
C LEU A 53 -2.83 3.23 11.34
N GLN A 54 -2.51 3.86 10.21
CA GLN A 54 -3.45 4.66 9.43
C GLN A 54 -4.65 3.83 8.99
N ASN A 55 -4.43 2.71 8.31
CA ASN A 55 -5.50 1.87 7.78
C ASN A 55 -6.44 1.33 8.87
N ALA A 56 -5.91 1.01 10.05
CA ALA A 56 -6.71 0.50 11.15
C ALA A 56 -7.52 1.59 11.88
N ASN A 57 -7.06 2.84 11.91
CA ASN A 57 -7.61 3.84 12.82
C ASN A 57 -8.19 5.09 12.16
N VAL A 58 -7.87 5.40 10.89
CA VAL A 58 -8.32 6.65 10.27
C VAL A 58 -9.83 6.72 10.15
N SER A 59 -10.52 5.62 9.79
CA SER A 59 -11.97 5.60 9.75
C SER A 59 -12.59 5.86 11.12
N ARG A 60 -11.98 5.35 12.20
CA ARG A 60 -12.37 5.65 13.57
C ARG A 60 -12.17 7.13 13.90
N ILE A 61 -10.97 7.67 13.64
CA ILE A 61 -10.63 9.08 13.89
C ILE A 61 -11.60 10.00 13.15
N LEU A 62 -11.85 9.77 11.85
CA LEU A 62 -12.76 10.60 11.07
C LEU A 62 -14.20 10.51 11.59
N SER A 63 -14.65 9.33 12.02
CA SER A 63 -15.96 9.15 12.65
C SER A 63 -16.07 9.88 13.99
N ASP A 64 -15.01 9.83 14.81
CA ASP A 64 -14.95 10.57 16.10
C ASP A 64 -14.92 12.09 15.88
N LEU A 65 -14.39 12.55 14.74
CA LEU A 65 -14.42 13.97 14.32
C LEU A 65 -15.72 14.40 13.63
N GLY A 66 -16.71 13.50 13.52
CA GLY A 66 -18.03 13.81 12.98
C GLY A 66 -18.23 13.43 11.51
N ALA A 67 -17.39 12.56 10.92
CA ALA A 67 -17.69 11.99 9.60
C ALA A 67 -18.84 11.01 9.70
N ASP A 68 -19.86 11.19 8.89
CA ASP A 68 -20.92 10.22 8.68
C ASP A 68 -20.47 9.06 7.76
N LEU A 69 -21.26 7.99 7.72
CA LEU A 69 -20.94 6.80 6.92
C LEU A 69 -20.87 7.08 5.42
N HIS A 70 -21.63 8.07 4.93
CA HIS A 70 -21.64 8.47 3.51
C HIS A 70 -20.34 9.21 3.15
N SER A 71 -19.93 10.17 3.96
CA SER A 71 -18.75 11.00 3.71
C SER A 71 -17.43 10.28 3.97
N LEU A 72 -17.45 9.22 4.78
CA LEU A 72 -16.24 8.48 5.18
C LEU A 72 -15.40 8.02 3.98
N SER A 73 -16.05 7.44 2.96
CA SER A 73 -15.36 6.98 1.75
C SER A 73 -14.78 8.13 0.91
N LEU A 74 -15.40 9.31 0.97
CA LEU A 74 -14.92 10.49 0.26
C LEU A 74 -13.62 11.03 0.87
N PHE A 75 -13.48 11.01 2.19
CA PHE A 75 -12.23 11.39 2.85
C PHE A 75 -11.08 10.43 2.46
N TRP A 76 -11.37 9.13 2.33
CA TRP A 76 -10.39 8.14 1.91
C TRP A 76 -9.95 8.26 0.45
N LEU A 77 -10.66 9.04 -0.41
CA LEU A 77 -10.23 9.32 -1.79
C LEU A 77 -8.87 9.98 -1.88
N VAL A 78 -8.47 10.67 -0.84
CA VAL A 78 -7.17 11.36 -0.78
C VAL A 78 -6.02 10.38 -0.97
N ALA A 79 -6.07 9.20 -0.36
CA ALA A 79 -5.03 8.20 -0.42
C ALA A 79 -4.67 7.76 -1.86
N PRO A 80 -5.59 7.21 -2.66
CA PRO A 80 -5.29 6.81 -4.03
C PRO A 80 -4.96 7.99 -4.96
N ILE A 81 -5.55 9.17 -4.73
CA ILE A 81 -5.25 10.39 -5.50
C ILE A 81 -3.80 10.82 -5.25
N MET A 82 -3.35 10.87 -3.98
CA MET A 82 -1.98 11.23 -3.64
C MET A 82 -0.99 10.20 -4.19
N GLY A 83 -1.29 8.90 -4.10
CA GLY A 83 -0.48 7.85 -4.70
C GLY A 83 -0.30 8.02 -6.21
N LEU A 84 -1.39 8.31 -6.92
CA LEU A 84 -1.39 8.50 -8.37
C LEU A 84 -0.60 9.75 -8.80
N LEU A 85 -0.73 10.84 -8.06
CA LEU A 85 -0.09 12.12 -8.40
C LEU A 85 1.41 12.12 -8.01
N ILE A 86 1.76 11.68 -6.81
CA ILE A 86 3.08 11.90 -6.22
C ILE A 86 4.12 10.89 -6.72
N GLN A 87 3.75 9.61 -6.84
CA GLN A 87 4.73 8.56 -7.15
C GLN A 87 5.52 8.81 -8.45
N PRO A 88 4.92 9.18 -9.60
CA PRO A 88 5.67 9.42 -10.83
C PRO A 88 6.63 10.60 -10.72
N PHE A 89 6.21 11.68 -10.03
CA PHE A 89 7.05 12.87 -9.87
C PHE A 89 8.26 12.60 -8.96
N VAL A 90 8.03 11.93 -7.84
CA VAL A 90 9.10 11.63 -6.88
C VAL A 90 10.06 10.59 -7.44
N GLY A 91 9.56 9.57 -8.13
CA GLY A 91 10.40 8.61 -8.83
C GLY A 91 11.38 9.29 -9.78
N ALA A 92 10.86 10.12 -10.70
CA ALA A 92 11.66 10.86 -11.66
C ALA A 92 12.60 11.90 -11.01
N ALA A 93 12.15 12.58 -9.95
CA ALA A 93 12.98 13.54 -9.24
C ALA A 93 14.13 12.85 -8.50
N SER A 94 13.86 11.74 -7.82
CA SER A 94 14.89 11.00 -7.09
C SER A 94 15.95 10.38 -8.01
N ASP A 95 15.60 10.05 -9.26
CA ASP A 95 16.56 9.55 -10.27
C ASP A 95 17.57 10.61 -10.70
N ARG A 96 17.21 11.90 -10.61
CA ARG A 96 18.03 13.06 -11.03
C ARG A 96 18.78 13.72 -9.90
N THR A 97 18.46 13.39 -8.67
CA THR A 97 19.07 14.02 -7.49
C THR A 97 20.35 13.29 -7.13
N TRP A 98 21.39 14.08 -6.82
CA TRP A 98 22.58 13.59 -6.12
C TRP A 98 23.08 14.70 -5.20
N ASN A 99 23.20 14.38 -3.91
CA ASN A 99 23.73 15.30 -2.91
C ASN A 99 24.58 14.53 -1.86
N ARG A 100 25.01 15.23 -0.81
CA ARG A 100 25.85 14.64 0.25
C ARG A 100 25.24 13.43 0.99
N PHE A 101 23.92 13.27 0.91
CA PHE A 101 23.20 12.14 1.54
C PHE A 101 22.93 11.00 0.54
N GLY A 102 23.20 11.22 -0.74
CA GLY A 102 22.90 10.28 -1.81
C GLY A 102 21.78 10.74 -2.72
N ARG A 103 21.18 9.79 -3.45
CA ARG A 103 20.12 10.00 -4.45
C ARG A 103 18.73 9.76 -3.87
N ARG A 104 18.57 8.70 -3.11
CA ARG A 104 17.27 8.23 -2.57
C ARG A 104 17.00 8.73 -1.14
N ILE A 105 18.02 8.72 -0.31
CA ILE A 105 17.94 9.06 1.13
C ILE A 105 17.28 10.41 1.40
N PRO A 106 17.53 11.51 0.65
CA PRO A 106 16.86 12.79 0.89
C PRO A 106 15.34 12.70 0.82
N TYR A 107 14.81 11.95 -0.15
CA TYR A 107 13.36 11.77 -0.30
C TYR A 107 12.77 10.90 0.81
N LEU A 108 13.52 9.87 1.27
CA LEU A 108 13.12 9.08 2.42
C LEU A 108 12.97 9.95 3.67
N LEU A 109 13.97 10.80 3.94
CA LEU A 109 13.98 11.69 5.10
C LEU A 109 12.84 12.70 5.04
N ILE A 110 12.66 13.37 3.90
CA ILE A 110 11.58 14.36 3.71
C ILE A 110 10.22 13.69 3.87
N GLY A 111 9.99 12.56 3.18
CA GLY A 111 8.74 11.82 3.26
C GLY A 111 8.45 11.31 4.67
N ALA A 112 9.42 10.68 5.32
CA ALA A 112 9.24 10.17 6.68
C ALA A 112 9.00 11.29 7.71
N THR A 113 9.70 12.42 7.59
CA THR A 113 9.51 13.57 8.49
C THR A 113 8.13 14.18 8.32
N ALA A 114 7.69 14.41 7.08
CA ALA A 114 6.37 14.97 6.82
C ALA A 114 5.24 13.99 7.20
N ALA A 115 5.41 12.69 6.96
CA ALA A 115 4.46 11.66 7.40
C ALA A 115 4.36 11.61 8.94
N ALA A 116 5.50 11.64 9.64
CA ALA A 116 5.52 11.65 11.10
C ALA A 116 4.84 12.90 11.68
N LEU A 117 5.03 14.07 11.06
CA LEU A 117 4.30 15.29 11.43
C LEU A 117 2.79 15.12 11.22
N GLY A 118 2.37 14.57 10.09
CA GLY A 118 0.97 14.25 9.83
C GLY A 118 0.38 13.30 10.86
N MET A 119 1.14 12.24 11.21
CA MET A 119 0.75 11.29 12.25
C MET A 119 0.63 11.93 13.64
N MET A 120 1.50 12.87 13.99
CA MET A 120 1.42 13.59 15.26
C MET A 120 0.26 14.57 15.30
N LEU A 121 -0.03 15.24 14.19
CA LEU A 121 -1.04 16.29 14.14
C LEU A 121 -2.45 15.75 13.95
N MET A 122 -2.64 14.66 13.22
CA MET A 122 -3.97 14.13 12.90
C MET A 122 -4.81 13.84 14.15
N PRO A 123 -4.33 13.12 15.17
CA PRO A 123 -5.12 12.86 16.37
C PRO A 123 -5.31 14.10 17.27
N ASN A 124 -4.61 15.20 16.98
CA ASN A 124 -4.78 16.49 17.63
C ASN A 124 -5.73 17.44 16.88
N ALA A 125 -6.46 16.95 15.89
CA ALA A 125 -7.41 17.75 15.13
C ALA A 125 -8.43 18.53 16.00
N PRO A 126 -8.95 18.00 17.11
CA PRO A 126 -9.85 18.74 18.00
C PRO A 126 -9.23 20.01 18.59
N LEU A 127 -7.91 20.01 18.83
CA LEU A 127 -7.19 21.17 19.37
C LEU A 127 -7.01 22.30 18.32
N MET A 128 -7.19 21.96 17.04
CA MET A 128 -6.98 22.88 15.92
C MET A 128 -8.27 23.57 15.45
N VAL A 129 -9.34 23.53 16.25
CA VAL A 129 -10.66 24.09 15.91
C VAL A 129 -10.62 25.60 15.60
N THR A 130 -9.64 26.32 16.13
CA THR A 130 -9.46 27.76 15.80
C THR A 130 -8.89 28.02 14.43
N LEU A 131 -8.26 27.04 13.78
CA LEU A 131 -7.70 27.15 12.44
C LEU A 131 -8.71 26.73 11.38
N MET A 132 -9.38 25.60 11.59
CA MET A 132 -10.37 25.04 10.67
C MET A 132 -11.22 23.97 11.39
N PRO A 133 -12.37 23.56 10.84
CA PRO A 133 -13.15 22.46 11.40
C PRO A 133 -12.30 21.21 11.62
N PRO A 134 -12.40 20.51 12.77
CA PRO A 134 -11.55 19.36 13.11
C PRO A 134 -11.54 18.24 12.05
N ILE A 135 -12.71 17.94 11.47
CA ILE A 135 -12.83 16.95 10.40
C ILE A 135 -12.02 17.33 9.15
N LEU A 136 -12.05 18.62 8.77
CA LEU A 136 -11.29 19.11 7.62
C LEU A 136 -9.80 19.07 7.92
N PHE A 137 -9.39 19.41 9.15
CA PHE A 137 -8.00 19.28 9.59
C PHE A 137 -7.54 17.81 9.54
N GLY A 138 -8.34 16.87 10.03
CA GLY A 138 -8.08 15.44 9.94
C GLY A 138 -7.89 14.98 8.50
N ALA A 139 -8.76 15.42 7.58
CA ALA A 139 -8.66 15.11 6.16
C ALA A 139 -7.39 15.70 5.50
N VAL A 140 -7.01 16.92 5.85
CA VAL A 140 -5.75 17.54 5.38
C VAL A 140 -4.53 16.79 5.92
N MET A 141 -4.55 16.35 7.19
CA MET A 141 -3.46 15.56 7.76
C MET A 141 -3.40 14.16 7.12
N LEU A 142 -4.53 13.55 6.82
CA LEU A 142 -4.58 12.31 6.04
C LEU A 142 -3.91 12.51 4.66
N ALA A 143 -4.26 13.60 3.97
CA ALA A 143 -3.63 13.96 2.69
C ALA A 143 -2.11 14.13 2.81
N LEU A 144 -1.66 14.82 3.85
CA LEU A 144 -0.24 15.00 4.13
C LEU A 144 0.47 13.67 4.40
N MET A 145 -0.13 12.79 5.20
CA MET A 145 0.41 11.47 5.49
C MET A 145 0.53 10.63 4.22
N ASP A 146 -0.54 10.49 3.44
CA ASP A 146 -0.53 9.70 2.20
C ASP A 146 0.44 10.26 1.16
N ALA A 147 0.47 11.57 0.97
CA ALA A 147 1.44 12.23 0.12
C ALA A 147 2.88 11.89 0.55
N SER A 148 3.15 12.00 1.83
CA SER A 148 4.47 11.83 2.43
C SER A 148 4.95 10.38 2.42
N PHE A 149 4.06 9.43 2.68
CA PHE A 149 4.36 8.00 2.52
C PHE A 149 4.73 7.68 1.07
N ASN A 150 4.00 8.24 0.10
CA ASN A 150 4.29 8.04 -1.32
C ASN A 150 5.62 8.70 -1.75
N VAL A 151 6.01 9.82 -1.13
CA VAL A 151 7.34 10.44 -1.31
C VAL A 151 8.46 9.50 -0.84
N ALA A 152 8.28 8.80 0.29
CA ALA A 152 9.28 7.88 0.83
C ALA A 152 9.31 6.53 0.09
N PHE A 153 8.15 5.98 -0.28
CA PHE A 153 7.99 4.58 -0.66
C PHE A 153 8.70 4.20 -1.96
N GLN A 154 8.61 5.03 -3.00
CA GLN A 154 9.22 4.73 -4.31
C GLN A 154 10.75 4.81 -4.26
N PRO A 155 11.38 5.90 -3.75
CA PRO A 155 12.82 5.94 -3.59
C PRO A 155 13.34 4.81 -2.70
N PHE A 156 12.55 4.37 -1.71
CA PHE A 156 12.95 3.31 -0.82
C PHE A 156 13.02 1.94 -1.52
N ARG A 157 12.01 1.60 -2.35
CA ARG A 157 12.06 0.41 -3.21
C ARG A 157 13.25 0.44 -4.16
N ALA A 158 13.53 1.60 -4.74
CA ALA A 158 14.68 1.80 -5.62
C ALA A 158 16.01 1.63 -4.88
N LEU A 159 16.12 2.12 -3.63
CA LEU A 159 17.32 2.00 -2.81
C LEU A 159 17.76 0.53 -2.64
N VAL A 160 16.83 -0.37 -2.30
CA VAL A 160 17.14 -1.80 -2.18
C VAL A 160 17.63 -2.38 -3.51
N SER A 161 16.99 -2.02 -4.63
CA SER A 161 17.42 -2.45 -5.96
C SER A 161 18.77 -1.87 -6.37
N ASP A 162 19.05 -0.62 -5.98
CA ASP A 162 20.30 0.08 -6.30
C ASP A 162 21.49 -0.48 -5.48
N MET A 163 21.25 -0.89 -4.23
CA MET A 163 22.31 -1.33 -3.31
C MET A 163 22.60 -2.83 -3.40
N VAL A 164 21.58 -3.67 -3.52
CA VAL A 164 21.72 -5.12 -3.43
C VAL A 164 22.17 -5.70 -4.79
N PRO A 165 23.27 -6.52 -4.84
CA PRO A 165 23.69 -7.18 -6.07
C PRO A 165 22.68 -8.21 -6.55
N ASN A 166 22.71 -8.54 -7.85
CA ASN A 166 21.71 -9.40 -8.51
C ASN A 166 21.58 -10.78 -7.82
N GLU A 167 22.70 -11.36 -7.39
CA GLU A 167 22.78 -12.67 -6.75
C GLU A 167 22.08 -12.70 -5.39
N GLN A 168 22.02 -11.55 -4.70
CA GLN A 168 21.42 -11.41 -3.38
C GLN A 168 20.03 -10.75 -3.41
N ARG A 169 19.49 -10.39 -4.56
CA ARG A 169 18.17 -9.70 -4.68
C ARG A 169 17.05 -10.47 -3.98
N ASN A 170 17.02 -11.78 -4.10
CA ASN A 170 16.01 -12.60 -3.45
C ASN A 170 16.04 -12.46 -1.92
N ILE A 171 17.24 -12.44 -1.33
CA ILE A 171 17.42 -12.22 0.11
C ILE A 171 17.00 -10.79 0.46
N GLY A 172 17.40 -9.79 -0.33
CA GLY A 172 17.04 -8.39 -0.12
C GLY A 172 15.55 -8.17 -0.06
N TYR A 173 14.80 -8.67 -1.05
CA TYR A 173 13.34 -8.55 -1.07
C TYR A 173 12.65 -9.41 -0.01
N SER A 174 13.24 -10.53 0.41
CA SER A 174 12.70 -11.34 1.52
C SER A 174 12.81 -10.61 2.85
N VAL A 175 13.97 -10.00 3.14
CA VAL A 175 14.17 -9.17 4.34
C VAL A 175 13.23 -7.97 4.33
N GLN A 176 13.10 -7.29 3.18
CA GLN A 176 12.15 -6.18 3.02
C GLN A 176 10.72 -6.62 3.32
N SER A 177 10.26 -7.74 2.73
CA SER A 177 8.91 -8.26 2.95
C SER A 177 8.67 -8.65 4.40
N PHE A 178 9.66 -9.24 5.06
CA PHE A 178 9.59 -9.56 6.48
C PHE A 178 9.39 -8.30 7.34
N LEU A 179 10.20 -7.26 7.12
CA LEU A 179 10.12 -6.00 7.85
C LEU A 179 8.79 -5.26 7.60
N ILE A 180 8.30 -5.27 6.36
CA ILE A 180 6.98 -4.73 5.99
C ILE A 180 5.87 -5.43 6.81
N ASN A 181 5.85 -6.75 6.83
CA ASN A 181 4.79 -7.50 7.52
C ASN A 181 4.87 -7.35 9.03
N ILE A 182 6.08 -7.35 9.62
CA ILE A 182 6.25 -7.10 11.07
C ILE A 182 5.77 -5.70 11.42
N GLY A 183 6.16 -4.68 10.64
CA GLY A 183 5.67 -3.30 10.82
C GLY A 183 4.15 -3.22 10.74
N ALA A 184 3.53 -3.91 9.78
CA ALA A 184 2.07 -3.94 9.63
C ALA A 184 1.37 -4.57 10.84
N VAL A 185 1.85 -5.72 11.32
CA VAL A 185 1.26 -6.41 12.47
C VAL A 185 1.35 -5.54 13.72
N ILE A 186 2.56 -5.03 14.04
CA ILE A 186 2.76 -4.23 15.26
C ILE A 186 1.99 -2.91 15.18
N GLY A 187 2.01 -2.22 14.02
CA GLY A 187 1.28 -0.98 13.83
C GLY A 187 -0.22 -1.14 13.99
N SER A 188 -0.80 -2.20 13.40
CA SER A 188 -2.24 -2.45 13.50
C SER A 188 -2.70 -2.76 14.92
N ILE A 189 -1.95 -3.54 15.69
CA ILE A 189 -2.36 -3.98 17.04
C ILE A 189 -2.01 -2.96 18.13
N LEU A 190 -1.24 -1.93 17.83
CA LEU A 190 -0.69 -1.02 18.85
C LEU A 190 -1.77 -0.34 19.73
N PRO A 191 -2.87 0.24 19.19
CA PRO A 191 -3.90 0.84 20.03
C PRO A 191 -4.49 -0.16 21.03
N PHE A 192 -4.75 -1.39 20.59
CA PHE A 192 -5.22 -2.47 21.45
C PHE A 192 -4.23 -2.78 22.59
N VAL A 193 -2.93 -2.85 22.30
CA VAL A 193 -1.90 -3.08 23.32
C VAL A 193 -1.86 -1.92 24.31
N LEU A 194 -1.95 -0.69 23.84
CA LEU A 194 -1.97 0.50 24.72
C LEU A 194 -3.19 0.53 25.63
N THR A 195 -4.33 0.07 25.13
CA THR A 195 -5.55 -0.04 25.96
C THR A 195 -5.43 -1.16 26.99
N ASN A 196 -5.11 -2.38 26.56
CA ASN A 196 -5.31 -3.57 27.38
C ASN A 196 -4.07 -4.01 28.17
N VAL A 197 -2.88 -3.52 27.82
CA VAL A 197 -1.62 -3.82 28.52
C VAL A 197 -1.13 -2.60 29.30
N VAL A 198 -1.16 -1.42 28.68
CA VAL A 198 -0.69 -0.18 29.31
C VAL A 198 -1.79 0.49 30.15
N GLY A 199 -3.07 0.21 29.83
CA GLY A 199 -4.23 0.75 30.57
C GLY A 199 -4.65 2.15 30.12
N LEU A 200 -4.33 2.56 28.89
CA LEU A 200 -4.81 3.82 28.33
C LEU A 200 -6.29 3.70 27.95
N GLU A 201 -7.04 4.77 28.15
CA GLU A 201 -8.44 4.83 27.75
C GLU A 201 -8.58 4.72 26.22
N ASN A 202 -9.55 3.92 25.77
CA ASN A 202 -9.90 3.75 24.37
C ASN A 202 -11.21 4.45 23.99
N THR A 203 -11.78 5.21 24.90
CA THR A 203 -12.97 6.04 24.72
C THR A 203 -12.61 7.50 24.86
N SER A 204 -13.36 8.35 24.19
CA SER A 204 -13.25 9.80 24.28
C SER A 204 -14.64 10.41 24.32
N THR A 205 -14.74 11.62 24.79
CA THR A 205 -15.92 12.46 24.62
C THR A 205 -16.11 12.80 23.15
N GLU A 206 -17.32 13.19 22.77
CA GLU A 206 -17.64 13.54 21.39
C GLU A 206 -16.71 14.66 20.87
N GLY A 207 -16.19 14.49 19.67
CA GLY A 207 -15.23 15.41 19.06
C GLY A 207 -13.78 15.29 19.55
N GLU A 208 -13.48 14.35 20.45
CA GLU A 208 -12.12 14.04 20.90
C GLU A 208 -11.65 12.68 20.35
N ILE A 209 -10.36 12.45 20.34
CA ILE A 209 -9.75 11.17 19.91
C ILE A 209 -9.29 10.39 21.15
N ALA A 210 -9.58 9.09 21.18
CA ALA A 210 -9.22 8.22 22.29
C ALA A 210 -7.70 8.27 22.59
N PRO A 211 -7.29 8.38 23.88
CA PRO A 211 -5.89 8.46 24.27
C PRO A 211 -5.02 7.32 23.74
N SER A 212 -5.54 6.09 23.68
CA SER A 212 -4.83 4.94 23.11
C SER A 212 -4.47 5.14 21.64
N VAL A 213 -5.34 5.78 20.85
CA VAL A 213 -5.11 6.10 19.44
C VAL A 213 -4.11 7.25 19.32
N VAL A 214 -4.24 8.31 20.10
CA VAL A 214 -3.30 9.45 20.13
C VAL A 214 -1.87 8.96 20.38
N TRP A 215 -1.67 8.20 21.45
CA TRP A 215 -0.36 7.66 21.80
C TRP A 215 0.15 6.66 20.77
N ALA A 216 -0.72 5.86 20.15
CA ALA A 216 -0.33 4.95 19.07
C ALA A 216 0.26 5.72 17.87
N PHE A 217 -0.34 6.85 17.51
CA PHE A 217 0.16 7.71 16.43
C PHE A 217 1.49 8.38 16.79
N TYR A 218 1.69 8.81 18.05
CA TYR A 218 2.97 9.37 18.51
C TYR A 218 4.09 8.33 18.48
N ILE A 219 3.82 7.13 18.98
CA ILE A 219 4.76 6.01 18.93
C ILE A 219 5.04 5.64 17.47
N GLY A 220 4.00 5.56 16.64
CA GLY A 220 4.13 5.26 15.21
C GLY A 220 4.99 6.28 14.47
N ALA A 221 4.81 7.57 14.73
CA ALA A 221 5.64 8.63 14.19
C ALA A 221 7.11 8.48 14.61
N THR A 222 7.35 8.12 15.88
CA THR A 222 8.70 7.90 16.41
C THR A 222 9.36 6.66 15.77
N VAL A 223 8.62 5.57 15.63
CA VAL A 223 9.11 4.33 14.97
C VAL A 223 9.40 4.59 13.50
N LEU A 224 8.54 5.33 12.81
CA LEU A 224 8.73 5.72 11.41
C LEU A 224 10.02 6.53 11.24
N LEU A 225 10.16 7.62 11.98
CA LEU A 225 11.37 8.45 11.91
C LEU A 225 12.63 7.69 12.33
N GLY A 226 12.58 6.98 13.45
CA GLY A 226 13.71 6.22 13.97
C GLY A 226 14.21 5.17 13.00
N SER A 227 13.32 4.41 12.36
CA SER A 227 13.69 3.38 11.41
C SER A 227 14.25 3.94 10.10
N VAL A 228 13.68 5.04 9.59
CA VAL A 228 14.19 5.71 8.38
C VAL A 228 15.50 6.40 8.64
N LEU A 229 15.67 7.07 9.80
CA LEU A 229 16.96 7.63 10.22
C LEU A 229 18.04 6.55 10.33
N TRP A 230 17.69 5.40 10.96
CA TRP A 230 18.61 4.27 11.04
C TRP A 230 19.10 3.83 9.66
N THR A 231 18.19 3.58 8.73
CA THR A 231 18.54 3.23 7.34
C THR A 231 19.40 4.33 6.70
N SER A 232 19.06 5.60 6.89
CA SER A 232 19.76 6.74 6.28
C SER A 232 21.18 6.91 6.78
N PHE A 233 21.43 6.64 8.06
CA PHE A 233 22.77 6.75 8.65
C PHE A 233 23.65 5.51 8.44
N THR A 234 23.03 4.34 8.29
CA THR A 234 23.76 3.07 8.13
C THR A 234 23.98 2.67 6.69
N THR A 235 23.30 3.34 5.72
CA THR A 235 23.42 3.05 4.30
C THR A 235 24.12 4.18 3.57
N LYS A 236 25.20 3.84 2.86
CA LYS A 236 25.89 4.77 1.97
C LYS A 236 25.60 4.39 0.53
N GLU A 237 24.90 5.25 -0.20
CA GLU A 237 24.56 5.02 -1.60
C GLU A 237 25.79 5.04 -2.50
N TYR A 238 25.78 4.20 -3.58
CA TYR A 238 26.80 4.22 -4.62
C TYR A 238 26.65 5.46 -5.50
N GLN A 239 27.79 5.97 -6.00
CA GLN A 239 27.81 7.17 -6.84
C GLN A 239 27.14 6.90 -8.21
N PRO A 240 26.58 7.96 -8.84
CA PRO A 240 26.09 7.85 -10.23
C PRO A 240 27.22 7.38 -11.16
N GLY A 241 26.92 6.41 -12.03
CA GLY A 241 27.91 5.77 -12.90
C GLY A 241 28.63 4.56 -12.32
N GLU A 242 28.67 4.40 -10.98
CA GLU A 242 29.20 3.19 -10.36
C GLU A 242 28.22 2.01 -10.55
N TYR A 243 28.74 0.80 -10.73
CA TYR A 243 27.99 -0.45 -10.82
C TYR A 243 26.81 -0.43 -11.80
N GLY A 244 26.88 0.35 -12.86
CA GLY A 244 25.83 0.48 -13.87
C GLY A 244 24.64 1.34 -13.46
N LEU A 245 24.77 2.14 -12.38
CA LEU A 245 23.78 3.15 -12.03
C LEU A 245 23.77 4.28 -13.06
N PRO A 246 22.57 4.85 -13.40
CA PRO A 246 22.46 5.91 -14.40
C PRO A 246 23.32 7.12 -14.06
N VAL A 247 24.03 7.65 -15.06
CA VAL A 247 24.72 8.93 -14.96
C VAL A 247 23.70 10.07 -15.09
N LEU A 248 23.88 11.16 -14.35
CA LEU A 248 22.92 12.27 -14.30
C LEU A 248 22.67 12.91 -15.67
N ASP A 249 23.71 13.03 -16.50
CA ASP A 249 23.65 13.65 -17.83
C ASP A 249 22.79 12.87 -18.83
N ASP A 250 22.70 11.54 -18.69
CA ASP A 250 21.89 10.69 -19.55
C ASP A 250 20.39 10.74 -19.22
N VAL A 251 20.08 11.01 -17.95
CA VAL A 251 18.70 11.16 -17.45
C VAL A 251 18.10 12.50 -17.92
N GLU A 252 18.92 13.55 -18.01
CA GLU A 252 18.48 14.88 -18.43
C GLU A 252 18.08 14.94 -19.93
N LYS A 253 18.78 14.20 -20.79
CA LYS A 253 18.52 14.17 -22.22
C LYS A 253 17.19 13.50 -22.61
N THR A 254 16.71 12.56 -21.80
CA THR A 254 15.51 11.77 -22.11
C THR A 254 14.18 12.44 -21.75
N THR A 255 14.17 13.55 -21.02
CA THR A 255 12.94 14.10 -20.42
C THR A 255 12.57 15.54 -20.78
N ASN A 256 13.37 16.24 -21.58
CA ASN A 256 13.31 17.70 -21.69
C ASN A 256 12.32 18.30 -22.72
N THR A 257 11.35 17.59 -23.30
CA THR A 257 10.56 18.16 -24.40
C THR A 257 9.03 18.01 -24.31
N ALA A 258 8.44 17.44 -23.25
CA ALA A 258 7.00 17.24 -23.23
C ALA A 258 6.27 18.15 -22.22
N SER A 259 5.36 19.00 -22.68
CA SER A 259 4.45 19.80 -21.85
C SER A 259 3.54 18.85 -21.01
N MET A 260 2.98 19.36 -19.89
CA MET A 260 2.05 18.59 -19.03
C MET A 260 0.88 18.02 -19.85
N ALA A 261 0.33 18.82 -20.77
CA ALA A 261 -0.76 18.40 -21.66
C ALA A 261 -0.34 17.27 -22.59
N SER A 262 0.86 17.34 -23.20
CA SER A 262 1.37 16.25 -24.05
C SER A 262 1.66 14.98 -23.27
N ARG A 263 2.06 15.08 -21.99
CA ARG A 263 2.25 13.92 -21.12
C ARG A 263 0.91 13.23 -20.79
N LEU A 264 -0.16 13.98 -20.56
CA LEU A 264 -1.50 13.43 -20.35
C LEU A 264 -2.04 12.76 -21.63
N VAL A 265 -1.91 13.39 -22.79
CA VAL A 265 -2.33 12.80 -24.08
C VAL A 265 -1.55 11.52 -24.36
N ASN A 266 -0.24 11.53 -24.13
CA ASN A 266 0.61 10.35 -24.28
C ASN A 266 0.23 9.24 -23.29
N PHE A 267 -0.14 9.58 -22.06
CA PHE A 267 -0.60 8.64 -21.03
C PHE A 267 -1.87 7.89 -21.49
N PHE A 268 -2.87 8.59 -22.00
CA PHE A 268 -4.07 7.95 -22.56
C PHE A 268 -3.77 7.12 -23.81
N GLY A 269 -2.85 7.57 -24.66
CA GLY A 269 -2.34 6.79 -25.78
C GLY A 269 -1.67 5.49 -25.35
N LEU A 270 -0.88 5.55 -24.28
CA LEU A 270 -0.21 4.39 -23.69
C LEU A 270 -1.20 3.40 -23.06
N ILE A 271 -2.27 3.88 -22.40
CA ILE A 271 -3.36 3.01 -21.91
C ILE A 271 -3.99 2.21 -23.06
N LYS A 272 -4.22 2.86 -24.19
CA LYS A 272 -4.77 2.19 -25.39
C LYS A 272 -3.80 1.15 -25.96
N SER A 273 -2.50 1.40 -25.88
CA SER A 273 -1.42 0.52 -26.37
C SER A 273 -0.98 -0.56 -25.40
N MET A 274 -1.61 -0.68 -24.21
CA MET A 274 -1.30 -1.73 -23.22
C MET A 274 -1.29 -3.13 -23.87
N PRO A 275 -0.33 -3.99 -23.51
CA PRO A 275 -0.35 -5.42 -23.88
C PRO A 275 -1.64 -6.11 -23.41
N THR A 276 -2.09 -7.10 -24.18
CA THR A 276 -3.36 -7.81 -23.88
C THR A 276 -3.38 -8.38 -22.46
N THR A 277 -2.32 -9.03 -22.02
CA THR A 277 -2.19 -9.58 -20.66
C THR A 277 -2.34 -8.48 -19.61
N MET A 278 -1.78 -7.30 -19.84
CA MET A 278 -1.87 -6.17 -18.94
C MET A 278 -3.32 -5.63 -18.82
N LYS A 279 -4.05 -5.54 -19.96
CA LYS A 279 -5.48 -5.17 -19.98
C LYS A 279 -6.33 -6.18 -19.20
N GLN A 280 -6.05 -7.47 -19.37
CA GLN A 280 -6.74 -8.54 -18.66
C GLN A 280 -6.47 -8.50 -17.15
N LEU A 281 -5.21 -8.28 -16.75
CA LEU A 281 -4.85 -8.08 -15.35
C LEU A 281 -5.47 -6.79 -14.77
N ALA A 282 -5.63 -5.74 -15.58
CA ALA A 282 -6.30 -4.51 -15.14
C ALA A 282 -7.74 -4.77 -14.67
N VAL A 283 -8.47 -5.71 -15.30
CA VAL A 283 -9.80 -6.11 -14.86
C VAL A 283 -9.76 -6.83 -13.51
N VAL A 284 -8.79 -7.73 -13.30
CA VAL A 284 -8.60 -8.40 -12.01
C VAL A 284 -8.25 -7.39 -10.92
N GLN A 285 -7.31 -6.48 -11.21
CA GLN A 285 -6.90 -5.42 -10.30
C GLN A 285 -8.06 -4.48 -9.96
N PHE A 286 -8.90 -4.14 -10.94
CA PHE A 286 -10.07 -3.30 -10.72
C PHE A 286 -10.95 -3.85 -9.61
N PHE A 287 -11.39 -5.10 -9.73
CA PHE A 287 -12.30 -5.69 -8.75
C PHE A 287 -11.62 -6.00 -7.41
N SER A 288 -10.37 -6.39 -7.41
CA SER A 288 -9.65 -6.70 -6.16
C SER A 288 -9.32 -5.45 -5.34
N TRP A 289 -8.87 -4.36 -5.97
CA TRP A 289 -8.57 -3.11 -5.28
C TRP A 289 -9.83 -2.33 -4.87
N PHE A 290 -10.93 -2.49 -5.62
CA PHE A 290 -12.25 -2.00 -5.20
C PHE A 290 -12.67 -2.65 -3.87
N ALA A 291 -12.51 -3.98 -3.75
CA ALA A 291 -12.83 -4.71 -2.53
C ALA A 291 -11.91 -4.33 -1.35
N LEU A 292 -10.61 -4.19 -1.59
CA LEU A 292 -9.64 -3.81 -0.54
C LEU A 292 -9.89 -2.40 0.00
N PHE A 293 -10.24 -1.45 -0.86
CA PHE A 293 -10.60 -0.11 -0.41
C PHE A 293 -11.79 -0.13 0.55
N ILE A 294 -12.82 -0.90 0.21
CA ILE A 294 -13.99 -1.08 1.09
C ILE A 294 -13.57 -1.65 2.45
N LEU A 295 -12.68 -2.64 2.48
CA LEU A 295 -12.19 -3.21 3.74
C LEU A 295 -11.61 -2.13 4.65
N TRP A 296 -10.73 -1.29 4.14
CA TRP A 296 -10.07 -0.28 4.96
C TRP A 296 -11.02 0.81 5.44
N VAL A 297 -12.00 1.19 4.62
CA VAL A 297 -12.94 2.27 4.94
C VAL A 297 -14.05 1.79 5.89
N TYR A 298 -14.66 0.64 5.60
CA TYR A 298 -15.93 0.25 6.22
C TYR A 298 -15.82 -0.85 7.27
N THR A 299 -14.64 -1.43 7.54
CA THR A 299 -14.53 -2.49 8.56
C THR A 299 -14.91 -1.96 9.96
N MET A 300 -14.48 -0.76 10.33
CA MET A 300 -14.81 -0.18 11.65
C MET A 300 -16.32 -0.03 11.84
N PRO A 301 -17.05 0.72 10.98
CA PRO A 301 -18.50 0.82 11.16
C PRO A 301 -19.23 -0.53 10.99
N ALA A 302 -18.77 -1.41 10.10
CA ALA A 302 -19.38 -2.73 9.95
C ALA A 302 -19.26 -3.58 11.21
N LEU A 303 -18.10 -3.57 11.88
CA LEU A 303 -17.92 -4.24 13.16
C LEU A 303 -18.82 -3.65 14.23
N ALA A 304 -18.77 -2.35 14.40
CA ALA A 304 -19.52 -1.64 15.42
C ALA A 304 -21.03 -1.90 15.30
N GLN A 305 -21.56 -1.84 14.09
CA GLN A 305 -22.98 -2.10 13.83
C GLN A 305 -23.33 -3.59 13.95
N HIS A 306 -22.63 -4.44 13.21
CA HIS A 306 -23.02 -5.83 13.01
C HIS A 306 -22.65 -6.75 14.19
N ILE A 307 -21.52 -6.50 14.85
CA ILE A 307 -20.99 -7.34 15.93
C ILE A 307 -21.33 -6.77 17.31
N TRP A 308 -21.14 -5.45 17.49
CA TRP A 308 -21.46 -4.79 18.77
C TRP A 308 -22.90 -4.28 18.87
N GLY A 309 -23.68 -4.36 17.76
CA GLY A 309 -25.08 -3.98 17.76
C GLY A 309 -25.32 -2.48 17.89
N ILE A 310 -24.35 -1.65 17.51
CA ILE A 310 -24.49 -0.19 17.56
C ILE A 310 -25.42 0.25 16.41
N ASP A 311 -26.50 0.94 16.76
CA ASP A 311 -27.47 1.48 15.82
C ASP A 311 -26.79 2.49 14.86
N GLU A 312 -27.21 2.52 13.60
CA GLU A 312 -26.68 3.38 12.54
C GLU A 312 -26.74 4.87 12.86
N LYS A 313 -27.75 5.30 13.62
CA LYS A 313 -27.90 6.71 14.05
C LYS A 313 -26.70 7.24 14.84
N TRP A 314 -25.94 6.36 15.52
CA TRP A 314 -24.72 6.74 16.22
C TRP A 314 -23.52 7.03 15.32
N PHE A 315 -23.71 6.93 13.99
CA PHE A 315 -22.77 7.33 12.95
C PHE A 315 -23.35 8.45 12.06
N ASP A 316 -24.46 9.05 12.44
CA ASP A 316 -25.13 10.14 11.75
C ASP A 316 -24.79 11.46 12.44
N SER A 317 -24.09 12.36 11.73
CA SER A 317 -23.64 13.65 12.25
C SER A 317 -24.81 14.57 12.63
N ASP A 318 -25.92 14.50 11.88
CA ASP A 318 -27.11 15.33 12.16
C ASP A 318 -27.85 14.85 13.42
N TYR A 319 -27.87 13.53 13.64
CA TYR A 319 -28.41 12.95 14.89
C TYR A 319 -27.53 13.32 16.09
N LEU A 320 -26.21 13.16 15.95
CA LEU A 320 -25.25 13.47 17.01
C LEU A 320 -25.30 14.95 17.43
N ALA A 321 -25.47 15.86 16.46
CA ALA A 321 -25.59 17.30 16.75
C ALA A 321 -26.87 17.68 17.54
N GLN A 322 -27.86 16.78 17.65
CA GLN A 322 -29.13 17.02 18.36
C GLN A 322 -29.14 16.48 19.79
N ILE A 323 -28.12 15.70 20.18
CA ILE A 323 -28.03 15.09 21.52
C ILE A 323 -26.98 15.80 22.37
N GLU A 324 -27.25 15.93 23.67
CA GLU A 324 -26.29 16.55 24.59
C GLU A 324 -25.07 15.67 24.89
N GLN A 325 -25.26 14.35 24.91
CA GLN A 325 -24.20 13.41 25.26
C GLN A 325 -24.46 12.01 24.68
N VAL A 326 -23.43 11.42 24.07
CA VAL A 326 -23.45 10.01 23.64
C VAL A 326 -23.38 9.12 24.89
N PRO A 327 -24.23 8.08 25.02
CA PRO A 327 -24.17 7.16 26.13
C PRO A 327 -22.80 6.47 26.27
N ALA A 328 -22.29 6.39 27.50
CA ALA A 328 -20.97 5.79 27.77
C ALA A 328 -20.84 4.35 27.24
N ALA A 329 -21.94 3.58 27.25
CA ALA A 329 -21.96 2.21 26.71
C ALA A 329 -21.70 2.19 25.18
N ILE A 330 -22.21 3.20 24.43
CA ILE A 330 -21.98 3.33 22.99
C ILE A 330 -20.53 3.71 22.71
N LEU A 331 -19.99 4.66 23.50
CA LEU A 331 -18.58 5.05 23.37
C LEU A 331 -17.64 3.86 23.66
N ALA A 332 -17.91 3.10 24.74
CA ALA A 332 -17.14 1.91 25.08
C ALA A 332 -17.20 0.83 23.97
N ALA A 333 -18.40 0.58 23.40
CA ALA A 333 -18.58 -0.37 22.32
C ALA A 333 -17.85 0.08 21.03
N LYS A 334 -17.93 1.37 20.65
CA LYS A 334 -17.17 1.94 19.52
C LYS A 334 -15.66 1.82 19.77
N GLY A 335 -15.18 2.12 20.97
CA GLY A 335 -13.79 2.01 21.34
C GLY A 335 -13.27 0.58 21.19
N THR A 336 -13.99 -0.40 21.74
CA THR A 336 -13.62 -1.82 21.66
C THR A 336 -13.69 -2.34 20.21
N ALA A 337 -14.71 -1.95 19.44
CA ALA A 337 -14.80 -2.28 18.03
C ALA A 337 -13.61 -1.72 17.22
N GLY A 338 -13.21 -0.46 17.49
CA GLY A 338 -12.05 0.17 16.86
C GLY A 338 -10.75 -0.56 17.18
N ASP A 339 -10.50 -0.93 18.42
CA ASP A 339 -9.33 -1.72 18.81
C ASP A 339 -9.32 -3.10 18.12
N TRP A 340 -10.53 -3.71 17.96
CA TRP A 340 -10.66 -5.00 17.28
C TRP A 340 -10.37 -4.95 15.78
N VAL A 341 -10.62 -3.83 15.11
CA VAL A 341 -10.18 -3.61 13.73
C VAL A 341 -8.67 -3.80 13.62
N GLY A 342 -7.91 -3.26 14.56
CA GLY A 342 -6.46 -3.43 14.62
C GLY A 342 -6.05 -4.90 14.70
N ILE A 343 -6.74 -5.70 15.54
CA ILE A 343 -6.52 -7.15 15.68
C ILE A 343 -6.80 -7.88 14.35
N LEU A 344 -7.91 -7.56 13.68
CA LEU A 344 -8.26 -8.17 12.41
C LEU A 344 -7.24 -7.82 11.31
N PHE A 345 -6.78 -6.57 11.28
CA PHE A 345 -5.79 -6.12 10.30
C PHE A 345 -4.40 -6.70 10.56
N ALA A 346 -4.01 -6.84 11.82
CA ALA A 346 -2.82 -7.62 12.18
C ALA A 346 -2.98 -9.09 11.77
N GLY A 347 -4.16 -9.67 11.96
CA GLY A 347 -4.50 -11.03 11.58
C GLY A 347 -4.32 -11.29 10.09
N TYR A 348 -4.99 -10.52 9.22
CA TYR A 348 -4.83 -10.74 7.78
C TYR A 348 -3.40 -10.48 7.30
N SER A 349 -2.69 -9.51 7.90
CA SER A 349 -1.29 -9.23 7.56
C SER A 349 -0.37 -10.39 7.94
N LEU A 350 -0.60 -11.01 9.10
CA LEU A 350 0.13 -12.21 9.54
C LEU A 350 -0.12 -13.39 8.60
N PHE A 351 -1.38 -13.66 8.26
CA PHE A 351 -1.72 -14.73 7.31
C PHE A 351 -1.18 -14.46 5.91
N ALA A 352 -1.16 -13.20 5.47
CA ALA A 352 -0.51 -12.81 4.20
C ALA A 352 0.98 -13.10 4.23
N ALA A 353 1.68 -12.79 5.33
CA ALA A 353 3.09 -13.08 5.51
C ALA A 353 3.37 -14.59 5.41
N ILE A 354 2.59 -15.39 6.15
CA ILE A 354 2.71 -16.85 6.13
C ILE A 354 2.44 -17.40 4.72
N PHE A 355 1.36 -16.99 4.08
CA PHE A 355 0.99 -17.47 2.75
C PHE A 355 2.02 -17.09 1.68
N SER A 356 2.62 -15.90 1.78
CA SER A 356 3.63 -15.43 0.84
C SER A 356 4.88 -16.33 0.78
N ILE A 357 5.22 -17.00 1.89
CA ILE A 357 6.34 -17.96 1.94
C ILE A 357 6.08 -19.15 0.99
N PHE A 358 4.84 -19.59 0.91
CA PHE A 358 4.45 -20.76 0.11
C PHE A 358 4.03 -20.37 -1.31
N LEU A 359 3.66 -19.11 -1.54
CA LEU A 359 3.01 -18.61 -2.76
C LEU A 359 3.83 -18.93 -4.03
N SER A 360 5.15 -18.69 -4.01
CA SER A 360 6.03 -18.99 -5.14
C SER A 360 6.10 -20.49 -5.45
N LYS A 361 6.21 -21.33 -4.41
CA LYS A 361 6.27 -22.79 -4.58
C LYS A 361 4.95 -23.36 -5.11
N LEU A 362 3.81 -22.82 -4.62
CA LEU A 362 2.49 -23.21 -5.07
C LEU A 362 2.27 -22.78 -6.54
N ALA A 363 2.66 -21.55 -6.88
CA ALA A 363 2.54 -21.03 -8.24
C ALA A 363 3.38 -21.78 -9.26
N THR A 364 4.58 -22.24 -8.88
CA THR A 364 5.42 -23.11 -9.74
C THR A 364 4.82 -24.50 -9.91
N ARG A 365 4.23 -25.07 -8.85
CA ARG A 365 3.68 -26.44 -8.89
C ARG A 365 2.34 -26.54 -9.58
N PHE A 366 1.43 -25.60 -9.33
CA PHE A 366 0.03 -25.64 -9.78
C PHE A 366 -0.29 -24.60 -10.85
N GLY A 367 0.67 -23.72 -11.18
CA GLY A 367 0.49 -22.61 -12.10
C GLY A 367 0.09 -21.30 -11.40
N ARG A 368 0.49 -20.16 -11.98
CA ARG A 368 0.24 -18.83 -11.41
C ARG A 368 -1.24 -18.49 -11.36
N LYS A 369 -1.98 -18.74 -12.46
CA LYS A 369 -3.43 -18.43 -12.57
C LYS A 369 -4.29 -19.19 -11.56
N PRO A 370 -4.21 -20.55 -11.43
CA PRO A 370 -5.03 -21.27 -10.45
C PRO A 370 -4.76 -20.83 -9.02
N ILE A 371 -3.50 -20.58 -8.65
CA ILE A 371 -3.17 -20.13 -7.29
C ILE A 371 -3.64 -18.70 -7.05
N TYR A 372 -3.54 -17.81 -8.04
CA TYR A 372 -4.08 -16.46 -7.94
C TYR A 372 -5.60 -16.48 -7.77
N ALA A 373 -6.32 -17.25 -8.63
CA ALA A 373 -7.76 -17.38 -8.50
C ALA A 373 -8.20 -17.99 -7.16
N LEU A 374 -7.50 -19.04 -6.68
CA LEU A 374 -7.77 -19.66 -5.38
C LEU A 374 -7.60 -18.65 -4.22
N ALA A 375 -6.56 -17.85 -4.24
CA ALA A 375 -6.31 -16.86 -3.20
C ALA A 375 -7.37 -15.75 -3.21
N LEU A 376 -7.79 -15.25 -4.38
CA LEU A 376 -8.87 -14.27 -4.50
C LEU A 376 -10.20 -14.86 -4.07
N PHE A 377 -10.49 -16.12 -4.43
CA PHE A 377 -11.68 -16.83 -3.99
C PHE A 377 -11.73 -17.00 -2.46
N ALA A 378 -10.61 -17.36 -1.84
CA ALA A 378 -10.49 -17.42 -0.38
C ALA A 378 -10.78 -16.05 0.27
N GLY A 379 -10.27 -14.95 -0.33
CA GLY A 379 -10.60 -13.58 0.08
C GLY A 379 -12.10 -13.31 -0.04
N ALA A 380 -12.71 -13.64 -1.17
CA ALA A 380 -14.15 -13.45 -1.40
C ALA A 380 -15.01 -14.16 -0.35
N VAL A 381 -14.68 -15.43 -0.07
CA VAL A 381 -15.33 -16.22 1.00
C VAL A 381 -15.11 -15.53 2.35
N GLY A 382 -13.90 -15.02 2.61
CA GLY A 382 -13.60 -14.25 3.81
C GLY A 382 -14.55 -13.06 3.97
N TYR A 383 -14.62 -12.16 2.99
CA TYR A 383 -15.50 -10.99 3.03
C TYR A 383 -16.99 -11.36 3.23
N ILE A 384 -17.51 -12.33 2.46
CA ILE A 384 -18.93 -12.72 2.53
C ILE A 384 -19.24 -13.40 3.86
N SER A 385 -18.34 -14.23 4.38
CA SER A 385 -18.56 -14.96 5.63
C SER A 385 -18.64 -14.06 6.86
N MET A 386 -18.10 -12.84 6.81
CA MET A 386 -18.19 -11.88 7.94
C MET A 386 -19.64 -11.60 8.34
N TYR A 387 -20.57 -11.57 7.37
CA TYR A 387 -21.99 -11.39 7.62
C TYR A 387 -22.60 -12.51 8.47
N PHE A 388 -22.20 -13.76 8.25
CA PHE A 388 -22.79 -14.95 8.91
C PHE A 388 -22.16 -15.25 10.26
N LEU A 389 -21.10 -14.55 10.66
CA LEU A 389 -20.38 -14.84 11.89
C LEU A 389 -20.80 -13.95 13.08
N GLN A 390 -21.92 -13.25 12.94
CA GLN A 390 -22.53 -12.50 14.04
C GLN A 390 -22.86 -13.44 15.20
N ASN A 391 -22.35 -13.11 16.38
CA ASN A 391 -22.72 -13.79 17.62
C ASN A 391 -22.54 -12.78 18.79
N PRO A 392 -23.64 -12.31 19.38
CA PRO A 392 -23.60 -11.30 20.44
C PRO A 392 -23.21 -11.84 21.82
N VAL A 393 -23.09 -13.16 21.96
CA VAL A 393 -22.70 -13.77 23.24
C VAL A 393 -21.30 -13.28 23.62
N LEU A 394 -21.18 -12.72 24.82
CA LEU A 394 -19.89 -12.26 25.32
C LEU A 394 -18.97 -13.43 25.66
N THR A 395 -17.73 -13.33 25.28
CA THR A 395 -16.67 -14.29 25.58
C THR A 395 -15.45 -13.56 26.10
N THR A 396 -14.76 -14.18 27.03
CA THR A 396 -13.50 -13.65 27.56
C THR A 396 -12.33 -14.15 26.73
N VAL A 397 -11.60 -13.23 26.14
CA VAL A 397 -10.37 -13.52 25.41
C VAL A 397 -9.17 -13.19 26.28
N ASN A 398 -8.28 -14.18 26.48
CA ASN A 398 -7.07 -14.01 27.26
C ASN A 398 -5.86 -13.92 26.33
N PHE A 399 -5.19 -12.78 26.33
CA PHE A 399 -3.99 -12.53 25.52
C PHE A 399 -2.68 -12.80 26.28
N GLY A 400 -2.76 -13.37 27.49
CA GLY A 400 -1.58 -13.61 28.34
C GLY A 400 -1.10 -12.38 29.13
N VAL A 401 -1.46 -11.20 28.68
CA VAL A 401 -1.14 -9.89 29.30
C VAL A 401 -2.38 -9.16 29.80
N GLY A 402 -3.57 -9.69 29.52
CA GLY A 402 -4.87 -9.15 29.95
C GLY A 402 -6.01 -10.01 29.42
N GLN A 403 -7.19 -9.79 30.00
CA GLN A 403 -8.45 -10.42 29.58
C GLN A 403 -9.43 -9.33 29.17
N ILE A 404 -10.11 -9.53 28.06
CA ILE A 404 -11.17 -8.64 27.59
C ILE A 404 -12.44 -9.44 27.31
N GLU A 405 -13.58 -8.84 27.55
CA GLU A 405 -14.87 -9.36 27.14
C GLU A 405 -15.28 -8.74 25.81
N VAL A 406 -15.52 -9.59 24.82
CA VAL A 406 -15.95 -9.18 23.48
C VAL A 406 -17.07 -10.11 23.00
N PRO A 407 -17.93 -9.67 22.05
CA PRO A 407 -18.85 -10.58 21.39
C PRO A 407 -18.09 -11.73 20.73
N GLN A 408 -18.58 -12.95 20.85
CA GLN A 408 -17.99 -14.15 20.21
C GLN A 408 -17.87 -13.96 18.70
N GLY A 409 -18.79 -13.22 18.08
CA GLY A 409 -18.71 -12.83 16.67
C GLY A 409 -17.40 -12.12 16.30
N ALA A 410 -16.88 -11.26 17.18
CA ALA A 410 -15.61 -10.58 16.95
C ALA A 410 -14.44 -11.58 16.86
N VAL A 411 -14.40 -12.57 17.74
CA VAL A 411 -13.39 -13.64 17.70
C VAL A 411 -13.53 -14.49 16.44
N ASN A 412 -14.77 -14.82 16.06
CA ASN A 412 -15.05 -15.61 14.87
C ASN A 412 -14.54 -14.93 13.59
N LEU A 413 -14.49 -13.59 13.55
CA LEU A 413 -13.98 -12.83 12.41
C LEU A 413 -12.47 -12.99 12.14
N LEU A 414 -11.71 -13.60 13.06
CA LEU A 414 -10.34 -13.98 12.77
C LEU A 414 -10.23 -15.07 11.69
N ILE A 415 -11.25 -15.92 11.55
CA ILE A 415 -11.29 -16.99 10.53
C ILE A 415 -11.33 -16.40 9.10
N PRO A 416 -12.24 -15.48 8.75
CA PRO A 416 -12.22 -14.76 7.49
C PRO A 416 -10.89 -14.10 7.14
N MET A 417 -10.16 -13.60 8.13
CA MET A 417 -8.89 -12.91 7.91
C MET A 417 -7.82 -13.82 7.29
N ILE A 418 -7.95 -15.14 7.41
CA ILE A 418 -7.09 -16.09 6.69
C ILE A 418 -7.25 -15.90 5.17
N GLY A 419 -8.49 -15.92 4.67
CA GLY A 419 -8.80 -15.73 3.26
C GLY A 419 -8.44 -14.34 2.75
N VAL A 420 -8.73 -13.30 3.55
CA VAL A 420 -8.34 -11.91 3.24
C VAL A 420 -6.82 -11.78 3.15
N GLY A 421 -6.05 -12.40 4.06
CA GLY A 421 -4.60 -12.41 4.03
C GLY A 421 -4.04 -13.14 2.80
N MET A 422 -4.62 -14.28 2.44
CA MET A 422 -4.23 -15.01 1.22
C MET A 422 -4.44 -14.14 -0.04
N SER A 423 -5.60 -13.48 -0.15
CA SER A 423 -5.89 -12.60 -1.28
C SER A 423 -4.94 -11.40 -1.33
N TRP A 424 -4.66 -10.78 -0.19
CA TRP A 424 -3.71 -9.66 -0.08
C TRP A 424 -2.31 -10.03 -0.58
N ALA A 425 -1.75 -11.16 -0.11
CA ALA A 425 -0.45 -11.63 -0.57
C ALA A 425 -0.41 -11.89 -2.09
N ALA A 426 -1.49 -12.47 -2.62
CA ALA A 426 -1.58 -12.78 -4.05
C ALA A 426 -1.75 -11.52 -4.91
N ILE A 427 -2.54 -10.53 -4.48
CA ILE A 427 -2.74 -9.25 -5.17
C ILE A 427 -1.42 -8.47 -5.28
N LEU A 428 -0.57 -8.54 -4.25
CA LEU A 428 0.72 -7.86 -4.25
C LEU A 428 1.80 -8.56 -5.11
N ALA A 429 1.68 -9.86 -5.37
CA ALA A 429 2.74 -10.62 -6.01
C ALA A 429 2.39 -11.12 -7.42
N MET A 430 1.21 -11.71 -7.61
CA MET A 430 0.87 -12.43 -8.83
C MET A 430 0.76 -11.57 -10.09
N PRO A 431 0.15 -10.37 -10.06
CA PRO A 431 0.08 -9.52 -11.24
C PRO A 431 1.46 -9.15 -11.78
N TYR A 432 2.38 -8.82 -10.88
CA TYR A 432 3.75 -8.46 -11.27
C TYR A 432 4.54 -9.66 -11.78
N ALA A 433 4.35 -10.85 -11.18
CA ALA A 433 4.97 -12.08 -11.66
C ALA A 433 4.49 -12.49 -13.06
N ILE A 434 3.20 -12.26 -13.38
CA ILE A 434 2.63 -12.54 -14.70
C ILE A 434 3.12 -11.50 -15.72
N LEU A 435 3.14 -10.21 -15.34
CA LEU A 435 3.58 -9.12 -16.22
C LEU A 435 5.06 -9.18 -16.56
N ALA A 436 5.93 -9.58 -15.63
CA ALA A 436 7.38 -9.61 -15.81
C ALA A 436 7.82 -10.41 -17.06
N GLY A 437 7.04 -11.44 -17.45
CA GLY A 437 7.30 -12.25 -18.64
C GLY A 437 6.74 -11.69 -19.95
N THR A 438 5.93 -10.61 -19.91
CA THR A 438 5.19 -10.13 -21.08
C THR A 438 5.53 -8.71 -21.52
N LEU A 439 6.27 -7.97 -20.70
CA LEU A 439 6.62 -6.57 -20.98
C LEU A 439 7.94 -6.44 -21.74
N PRO A 440 8.01 -5.55 -22.75
CA PRO A 440 9.27 -5.21 -23.41
C PRO A 440 10.24 -4.57 -22.42
N VAL A 441 11.47 -5.10 -22.32
CA VAL A 441 12.50 -4.68 -21.35
C VAL A 441 12.75 -3.15 -21.38
N LYS A 442 12.75 -2.55 -22.59
CA LYS A 442 13.00 -1.11 -22.78
C LYS A 442 11.87 -0.19 -22.26
N GLN A 443 10.65 -0.71 -22.06
CA GLN A 443 9.48 0.08 -21.70
C GLN A 443 8.84 -0.37 -20.38
N THR A 444 9.47 -1.28 -19.67
CA THR A 444 8.94 -1.87 -18.42
C THR A 444 8.55 -0.79 -17.40
N GLY A 445 9.38 0.24 -17.20
CA GLY A 445 9.09 1.31 -16.24
C GLY A 445 7.84 2.11 -16.59
N VAL A 446 7.63 2.42 -17.87
CA VAL A 446 6.44 3.16 -18.34
C VAL A 446 5.17 2.32 -18.14
N TYR A 447 5.20 1.04 -18.52
CA TYR A 447 4.06 0.14 -18.33
C TYR A 447 3.75 -0.13 -16.86
N MET A 448 4.77 -0.23 -16.00
CA MET A 448 4.55 -0.35 -14.54
C MET A 448 3.92 0.93 -13.96
N GLY A 449 4.28 2.11 -14.45
CA GLY A 449 3.61 3.36 -14.07
C GLY A 449 2.13 3.38 -14.46
N ILE A 450 1.80 2.90 -15.68
CA ILE A 450 0.40 2.77 -16.13
C ILE A 450 -0.34 1.71 -15.31
N PHE A 451 0.34 0.64 -14.91
CA PHE A 451 -0.25 -0.41 -14.09
C PHE A 451 -0.67 0.09 -12.70
N ASN A 452 0.06 1.05 -12.13
CA ASN A 452 -0.35 1.71 -10.89
C ASN A 452 -1.69 2.46 -11.02
N PHE A 453 -2.04 2.96 -12.22
CA PHE A 453 -3.36 3.53 -12.46
C PHE A 453 -4.48 2.49 -12.30
N THR A 454 -4.23 1.23 -12.67
CA THR A 454 -5.21 0.15 -12.49
C THR A 454 -5.44 -0.22 -11.02
N ILE A 455 -4.59 0.24 -10.12
CA ILE A 455 -4.71 0.14 -8.67
C ILE A 455 -5.50 1.32 -8.10
N ALA A 456 -5.16 2.55 -8.50
CA ALA A 456 -5.76 3.76 -7.94
C ALA A 456 -7.18 4.04 -8.47
N ALA A 457 -7.44 3.80 -9.76
CA ALA A 457 -8.74 4.07 -10.36
C ALA A 457 -9.91 3.33 -9.70
N PRO A 458 -9.84 2.02 -9.40
CA PRO A 458 -10.92 1.32 -8.70
C PRO A 458 -11.12 1.80 -7.26
N GLN A 459 -10.07 2.24 -6.58
CA GLN A 459 -10.17 2.81 -5.23
C GLN A 459 -10.89 4.16 -5.28
N ILE A 460 -10.56 5.00 -6.27
CA ILE A 460 -11.26 6.29 -6.49
C ILE A 460 -12.73 6.05 -6.79
N LEU A 461 -13.04 5.10 -7.69
CA LEU A 461 -14.43 4.77 -8.01
C LEU A 461 -15.17 4.21 -6.78
N SER A 462 -14.53 3.35 -6.01
CA SER A 462 -15.08 2.81 -4.77
C SER A 462 -15.40 3.95 -3.78
N GLY A 463 -14.47 4.87 -3.58
CA GLY A 463 -14.67 6.01 -2.67
C GLY A 463 -15.83 6.93 -3.06
N VAL A 464 -16.04 7.14 -4.36
CA VAL A 464 -17.16 7.94 -4.85
C VAL A 464 -18.50 7.21 -4.74
N LEU A 465 -18.53 5.89 -5.03
CA LEU A 465 -19.77 5.15 -5.17
C LEU A 465 -20.27 4.52 -3.86
N THR A 466 -19.37 4.04 -2.99
CA THR A 466 -19.78 3.19 -1.86
C THR A 466 -20.60 3.91 -0.82
N GLY A 467 -20.33 5.20 -0.55
CA GLY A 467 -21.17 6.00 0.35
C GLY A 467 -22.59 6.14 -0.18
N TRP A 468 -22.76 6.47 -1.45
CA TRP A 468 -24.07 6.55 -2.09
C TRP A 468 -24.80 5.19 -2.13
N VAL A 469 -24.09 4.10 -2.45
CA VAL A 469 -24.67 2.76 -2.44
C VAL A 469 -25.12 2.37 -1.03
N LEU A 470 -24.32 2.69 -0.01
CA LEU A 470 -24.62 2.41 1.38
C LEU A 470 -25.93 3.06 1.84
N THR A 471 -26.10 4.36 1.57
CA THR A 471 -27.30 5.11 1.96
C THR A 471 -28.52 4.72 1.16
N THR A 472 -28.38 4.53 -0.16
CA THR A 472 -29.50 4.33 -1.08
C THR A 472 -30.06 2.90 -1.03
N PHE A 473 -29.19 1.88 -0.92
CA PHE A 473 -29.58 0.46 -1.07
C PHE A 473 -29.47 -0.33 0.22
N PHE A 474 -28.66 0.10 1.18
CA PHE A 474 -28.31 -0.71 2.35
C PHE A 474 -28.70 -0.07 3.69
N ASN A 475 -29.51 0.99 3.67
CA ASN A 475 -29.98 1.68 4.89
C ASN A 475 -28.86 1.93 5.92
N ASN A 476 -27.72 2.44 5.46
CA ASN A 476 -26.54 2.71 6.28
C ASN A 476 -25.94 1.50 7.02
N GLN A 477 -26.29 0.27 6.64
CA GLN A 477 -25.73 -0.95 7.24
C GLN A 477 -24.41 -1.32 6.53
N ALA A 478 -23.29 -0.99 7.14
CA ALA A 478 -21.96 -1.12 6.53
C ALA A 478 -21.55 -2.57 6.22
N ILE A 479 -22.13 -3.57 6.88
CA ILE A 479 -21.83 -4.98 6.62
C ILE A 479 -22.20 -5.39 5.18
N TYR A 480 -23.25 -4.81 4.59
CA TYR A 480 -23.62 -5.11 3.20
C TYR A 480 -22.63 -4.55 2.19
N ILE A 481 -21.94 -3.44 2.53
CA ILE A 481 -20.81 -2.93 1.72
C ILE A 481 -19.62 -3.91 1.78
N ILE A 482 -19.34 -4.51 2.93
CA ILE A 482 -18.33 -5.58 3.06
C ILE A 482 -18.73 -6.81 2.21
N MET A 483 -20.01 -7.18 2.18
CA MET A 483 -20.48 -8.25 1.28
C MET A 483 -20.31 -7.89 -0.20
N LEU A 484 -20.59 -6.63 -0.58
CA LEU A 484 -20.34 -6.12 -1.93
C LEU A 484 -18.85 -6.23 -2.31
N ALA A 485 -17.94 -5.96 -1.36
CA ALA A 485 -16.51 -6.20 -1.56
C ALA A 485 -16.22 -7.69 -1.83
N GLY A 486 -16.88 -8.60 -1.12
CA GLY A 486 -16.80 -10.04 -1.38
C GLY A 486 -17.27 -10.43 -2.78
N VAL A 487 -18.37 -9.86 -3.25
CA VAL A 487 -18.88 -10.06 -4.64
C VAL A 487 -17.87 -9.51 -5.65
N SER A 488 -17.30 -8.33 -5.41
CA SER A 488 -16.23 -7.77 -6.25
C SER A 488 -15.02 -8.70 -6.32
N MET A 489 -14.63 -9.30 -5.20
CA MET A 489 -13.51 -10.25 -5.15
C MET A 489 -13.83 -11.56 -5.90
N LEU A 490 -15.10 -12.02 -5.92
CA LEU A 490 -15.54 -13.12 -6.79
C LEU A 490 -15.41 -12.78 -8.27
N LEU A 491 -15.78 -11.55 -8.66
CA LEU A 491 -15.59 -11.08 -10.03
C LEU A 491 -14.11 -11.00 -10.39
N ALA A 492 -13.24 -10.56 -9.46
CA ALA A 492 -11.80 -10.61 -9.64
C ALA A 492 -11.31 -12.06 -9.86
N THR A 493 -11.82 -13.01 -9.06
CA THR A 493 -11.50 -14.44 -9.21
C THR A 493 -11.85 -14.95 -10.61
N ALA A 494 -13.06 -14.67 -11.08
CA ALA A 494 -13.50 -15.04 -12.43
C ALA A 494 -12.65 -14.36 -13.52
N ALA A 495 -12.28 -13.09 -13.34
CA ALA A 495 -11.47 -12.35 -14.28
C ALA A 495 -10.04 -12.91 -14.44
N VAL A 496 -9.50 -13.63 -13.45
CA VAL A 496 -8.18 -14.29 -13.58
C VAL A 496 -8.17 -15.28 -14.75
N TYR A 497 -9.27 -15.95 -15.02
CA TYR A 497 -9.35 -16.91 -16.13
C TYR A 497 -9.24 -16.27 -17.51
N LEU A 498 -9.55 -14.96 -17.62
CA LEU A 498 -9.36 -14.18 -18.85
C LEU A 498 -7.88 -13.88 -19.13
N VAL A 499 -7.03 -13.92 -18.11
CA VAL A 499 -5.61 -13.55 -18.22
C VAL A 499 -4.84 -14.58 -19.03
N LYS A 500 -4.14 -14.14 -20.07
CA LYS A 500 -3.18 -14.97 -20.81
C LYS A 500 -1.85 -14.96 -20.06
N ASP A 501 -1.54 -16.07 -19.40
CA ASP A 501 -0.23 -16.30 -18.77
C ASP A 501 0.61 -17.12 -19.77
N THR A 502 1.60 -16.50 -20.36
CA THR A 502 2.61 -17.21 -21.16
C THR A 502 3.74 -17.54 -20.20
N PRO A 503 3.94 -18.83 -19.85
CA PRO A 503 5.12 -19.23 -19.08
C PRO A 503 6.37 -18.75 -19.82
N ASN A 504 7.34 -18.20 -19.08
CA ASN A 504 8.64 -17.86 -19.66
C ASN A 504 9.22 -19.12 -20.32
N GLN A 505 9.40 -19.07 -21.65
CA GLN A 505 10.21 -20.02 -22.38
C GLN A 505 11.68 -19.90 -21.99
#